data_c1d407eb135983667572e00c10bfd66e
#
_entry.id   c1d407eb135983667572e00c10bfd66e
#
_cell.length_a   1.000
_cell.length_b   1.000
_cell.length_c   1.000
_cell.angle_alpha   90.00
_cell.angle_beta   90.00
_cell.angle_gamma   90.00
#
_symmetry.space_group_name_H-M   'P 1'
#
loop_
_entity.id
_entity.type
_entity.pdbx_description
1 polymer ?
#
loop_
_entity_poly.entity_id
_entity_poly.type
_entity_poly.pdbx_seq_one_letter_code
_entity_poly.pdbx_strand_id
1 'polypeptide(L)'
;MPKTRRLRRVAVAALLTASATTLSACGDVRNGAVTETGRDVAAPAKEAKYVPCGNPPQELEKIDQAFLNQLAAAGGPPLYDLSYQAARHVLNKLQAGPVPMLPAEISRRTVPGGPTGPVNVHIVRPEGVKGKLPGIVYIHGGGWVLGNFKTHERLVRALANGARAEVVFVDYTPSPEAQFPVPIEQAYTVAKWVSEHGGEIGLDSSRLAVVGDSVGGDMTAAVTLMAKQRGGPKFRQQVMLYPVTDADFDTASYHRYAENCWLSRPAMKWYWDAYAPRVADRNNPLASPLKATVDQLRGLPPALVITDSDVLKDAADAYASKLKSAGVPVTTSHYSGVTHDFMMLNALRDTQANKDAVARTTATLRDALYATTPVGGK
;
A
#
# COMPACT_ATOMS: atom_id res chain seq x y z
N MET A 1 45.48 -18.40 15.60
CA MET A 1 45.05 -17.27 16.47
C MET A 1 43.79 -16.70 15.91
N PRO A 2 42.61 -16.83 16.51
CA PRO A 2 41.37 -16.30 16.02
C PRO A 2 41.16 -14.84 16.47
N LYS A 3 40.84 -13.96 15.55
CA LYS A 3 40.49 -12.56 15.79
C LYS A 3 39.07 -12.46 16.37
N THR A 4 38.95 -12.05 17.61
CA THR A 4 37.71 -11.73 18.30
C THR A 4 37.06 -10.49 17.68
N ARG A 5 35.91 -10.66 17.04
CA ARG A 5 35.01 -9.56 16.63
C ARG A 5 34.24 -9.07 17.86
N ARG A 6 34.50 -7.84 18.29
CA ARG A 6 33.69 -7.14 19.29
C ARG A 6 32.33 -6.81 18.71
N LEU A 7 31.27 -7.37 19.27
CA LEU A 7 29.90 -6.98 19.07
C LEU A 7 29.67 -5.56 19.63
N ARG A 8 29.43 -4.58 18.75
CA ARG A 8 28.93 -3.29 19.17
C ARG A 8 27.43 -3.43 19.42
N ARG A 9 26.99 -3.26 20.64
CA ARG A 9 25.58 -3.12 21.01
C ARG A 9 25.05 -1.79 20.44
N VAL A 10 24.10 -1.85 19.52
CA VAL A 10 23.39 -0.69 19.02
C VAL A 10 22.25 -0.41 19.98
N ALA A 11 22.28 0.75 20.62
CA ALA A 11 21.21 1.24 21.47
C ALA A 11 20.06 1.72 20.59
N VAL A 12 18.87 1.11 20.76
CA VAL A 12 17.63 1.58 20.13
C VAL A 12 17.16 2.81 20.88
N ALA A 13 17.27 3.99 20.26
CA ALA A 13 16.74 5.23 20.81
C ALA A 13 15.19 5.22 20.71
N ALA A 14 14.53 5.33 21.87
CA ALA A 14 13.09 5.47 21.94
C ALA A 14 12.68 6.89 21.54
N LEU A 15 11.83 7.04 20.53
CA LEU A 15 11.14 8.30 20.23
C LEU A 15 10.04 8.51 21.28
N LEU A 16 10.27 9.44 22.21
CA LEU A 16 9.24 9.98 23.11
C LEU A 16 8.48 11.08 22.38
N THR A 17 7.18 10.88 22.19
CA THR A 17 6.24 11.88 21.70
C THR A 17 5.94 12.89 22.78
N ALA A 18 6.26 14.17 22.56
CA ALA A 18 5.78 15.27 23.40
C ALA A 18 4.39 15.72 22.88
N SER A 19 3.35 15.33 23.62
CA SER A 19 2.00 15.89 23.43
C SER A 19 1.87 17.17 24.26
N ALA A 20 1.71 18.30 23.61
CA ALA A 20 1.36 19.57 24.27
C ALA A 20 -0.15 19.60 24.52
N THR A 21 -0.55 19.40 25.77
CA THR A 21 -1.91 19.70 26.25
C THR A 21 -1.93 21.13 26.79
N THR A 22 -2.67 21.99 26.11
CA THR A 22 -3.05 23.31 26.64
C THR A 22 -4.25 23.16 27.56
N LEU A 23 -4.04 23.27 28.85
CA LEU A 23 -5.11 23.48 29.85
C LEU A 23 -5.19 24.98 30.15
N SER A 24 -6.34 25.54 29.81
CA SER A 24 -6.76 26.88 30.26
C SER A 24 -7.35 26.77 31.67
N ALA A 25 -6.76 27.39 32.65
CA ALA A 25 -7.35 27.59 33.97
C ALA A 25 -7.25 29.06 34.38
N CYS A 26 -8.40 29.70 34.52
CA CYS A 26 -8.55 30.98 35.25
C CYS A 26 -8.47 30.69 36.76
N GLY A 27 -7.76 31.55 37.49
CA GLY A 27 -7.82 31.54 38.96
C GLY A 27 -6.76 32.39 39.63
N ASP A 28 -7.19 33.51 40.13
CA ASP A 28 -6.76 34.38 41.24
C ASP A 28 -5.33 34.62 41.66
N VAL A 29 -5.06 35.92 41.71
CA VAL A 29 -3.89 36.64 42.21
C VAL A 29 -3.73 36.48 43.71
N ARG A 30 -2.58 36.00 44.21
CA ARG A 30 -1.97 36.43 45.48
C ARG A 30 -0.45 36.45 45.40
N ASN A 31 0.12 37.60 45.84
CA ASN A 31 1.54 37.92 45.91
C ASN A 31 2.36 36.88 46.69
N GLY A 32 3.40 36.39 46.09
CA GLY A 32 4.48 35.66 46.77
C GLY A 32 5.71 35.62 45.88
N ALA A 33 6.82 36.21 46.38
CA ALA A 33 8.09 36.22 45.68
C ALA A 33 8.59 34.81 45.40
N VAL A 34 8.74 34.44 44.11
CA VAL A 34 9.31 33.17 43.65
C VAL A 34 10.66 33.48 43.02
N THR A 35 11.70 32.94 43.63
CA THR A 35 13.06 32.84 43.10
C THR A 35 13.03 32.13 41.73
N GLU A 36 13.62 32.77 40.73
CA GLU A 36 13.83 32.18 39.39
C GLU A 36 14.75 30.94 39.50
N THR A 37 14.18 29.77 39.48
CA THR A 37 14.88 28.53 39.17
C THR A 37 14.88 28.35 37.65
N GLY A 38 16.07 28.15 37.09
CA GLY A 38 16.36 28.08 35.68
C GLY A 38 15.37 27.21 34.87
N ARG A 39 14.78 27.82 33.88
CA ARG A 39 14.10 27.10 32.79
C ARG A 39 15.19 26.39 31.99
N ASP A 40 15.23 25.07 32.09
CA ASP A 40 15.91 24.26 31.07
C ASP A 40 15.26 24.56 29.72
N VAL A 41 15.88 25.47 28.97
CA VAL A 41 15.55 25.70 27.57
C VAL A 41 15.99 24.44 26.82
N ALA A 42 15.02 23.58 26.48
CA ALA A 42 15.28 22.43 25.62
C ALA A 42 16.08 22.91 24.41
N ALA A 43 17.24 22.29 24.17
CA ALA A 43 18.08 22.61 23.02
C ALA A 43 17.22 22.54 21.74
N PRO A 44 17.35 23.49 20.81
CA PRO A 44 16.58 23.47 19.59
C PRO A 44 16.84 22.15 18.86
N ALA A 45 15.76 21.45 18.50
CA ALA A 45 15.84 20.24 17.70
C ALA A 45 16.71 20.58 16.47
N LYS A 46 17.75 19.78 16.23
CA LYS A 46 18.60 19.97 15.04
C LYS A 46 17.68 19.96 13.83
N GLU A 47 17.70 21.04 13.05
CA GLU A 47 16.98 21.10 11.78
C GLU A 47 17.36 19.85 10.96
N ALA A 48 16.35 19.08 10.59
CA ALA A 48 16.56 17.88 9.80
C ALA A 48 17.13 18.31 8.44
N LYS A 49 18.28 17.74 8.08
CA LYS A 49 18.98 18.05 6.81
C LYS A 49 18.04 17.70 5.65
N TYR A 50 17.94 18.62 4.68
CA TYR A 50 17.20 18.38 3.45
C TYR A 50 17.74 17.15 2.71
N VAL A 51 16.84 16.24 2.35
CA VAL A 51 17.15 15.00 1.59
C VAL A 51 16.48 15.11 0.22
N PRO A 52 17.25 15.28 -0.86
CA PRO A 52 16.69 15.32 -2.20
C PRO A 52 16.21 13.92 -2.62
N CYS A 53 14.96 13.79 -3.04
CA CYS A 53 14.45 12.55 -3.67
C CYS A 53 14.58 12.68 -5.19
N GLY A 54 15.28 11.74 -5.79
CA GLY A 54 15.51 11.69 -7.24
C GLY A 54 16.76 12.46 -7.74
N ASN A 55 17.17 12.12 -8.95
CA ASN A 55 18.27 12.79 -9.65
C ASN A 55 17.89 13.02 -11.12
N PRO A 56 17.57 14.28 -11.56
CA PRO A 56 17.52 15.47 -10.72
C PRO A 56 16.44 15.39 -9.63
N PRO A 57 16.62 16.13 -8.51
CA PRO A 57 15.65 16.15 -7.43
C PRO A 57 14.26 16.57 -7.92
N GLN A 58 13.22 15.94 -7.37
CA GLN A 58 11.85 16.40 -7.56
C GLN A 58 11.43 17.37 -6.44
N GLU A 59 10.51 18.24 -6.75
CA GLU A 59 9.85 19.06 -5.75
C GLU A 59 8.74 18.21 -5.09
N LEU A 60 8.86 18.04 -3.77
CA LEU A 60 7.88 17.29 -2.96
C LEU A 60 6.95 18.26 -2.23
N GLU A 61 5.72 17.81 -1.94
CA GLU A 61 4.88 18.49 -0.97
C GLU A 61 5.62 18.61 0.38
N LYS A 62 5.41 19.71 1.10
CA LYS A 62 6.13 20.00 2.35
C LYS A 62 6.04 18.86 3.37
N ILE A 63 4.89 18.21 3.44
CA ILE A 63 4.65 17.06 4.35
C ILE A 63 5.52 15.88 3.97
N ASP A 64 5.60 15.56 2.68
CA ASP A 64 6.41 14.44 2.19
C ASP A 64 7.91 14.73 2.35
N GLN A 65 8.36 15.93 2.00
CA GLN A 65 9.74 16.33 2.23
C GLN A 65 10.13 16.25 3.72
N ALA A 66 9.22 16.70 4.61
CA ALA A 66 9.45 16.58 6.05
C ALA A 66 9.54 15.13 6.51
N PHE A 67 8.73 14.24 5.94
CA PHE A 67 8.78 12.80 6.20
C PHE A 67 10.14 12.20 5.82
N LEU A 68 10.66 12.46 4.61
CA LEU A 68 11.97 11.98 4.18
C LEU A 68 13.11 12.54 5.05
N ASN A 69 13.05 13.83 5.38
CA ASN A 69 14.04 14.47 6.26
C ASN A 69 14.06 13.83 7.66
N GLN A 70 12.88 13.49 8.21
CA GLN A 70 12.76 12.81 9.51
C GLN A 70 13.31 11.39 9.46
N LEU A 71 13.04 10.63 8.39
CA LEU A 71 13.61 9.30 8.20
C LEU A 71 15.13 9.34 8.15
N ALA A 72 15.70 10.28 7.39
CA ALA A 72 17.14 10.45 7.30
C ALA A 72 17.76 10.89 8.65
N ALA A 73 17.10 11.77 9.41
CA ALA A 73 17.55 12.19 10.71
C ALA A 73 17.48 11.09 11.78
N ALA A 74 16.50 10.19 11.67
CA ALA A 74 16.40 9.00 12.53
C ALA A 74 17.55 8.02 12.30
N GLY A 75 18.11 8.01 11.08
CA GLY A 75 19.25 7.17 10.71
C GLY A 75 18.91 5.68 10.73
N GLY A 76 19.94 4.87 10.67
CA GLY A 76 19.79 3.41 10.64
C GLY A 76 20.10 2.82 9.26
N PRO A 77 20.20 1.49 9.16
CA PRO A 77 20.43 0.84 7.89
C PRO A 77 19.16 0.89 7.01
N PRO A 78 19.32 0.87 5.69
CA PRO A 78 18.21 0.69 4.78
C PRO A 78 17.44 -0.62 5.05
N LEU A 79 16.16 -0.68 4.69
CA LEU A 79 15.31 -1.86 4.92
C LEU A 79 15.91 -3.14 4.34
N TYR A 80 16.54 -3.05 3.17
CA TYR A 80 17.15 -4.18 2.46
C TYR A 80 18.45 -4.71 3.08
N ASP A 81 19.02 -3.99 4.08
CA ASP A 81 20.17 -4.46 4.88
C ASP A 81 19.71 -5.11 6.20
N LEU A 82 18.41 -5.13 6.47
CA LEU A 82 17.80 -5.72 7.65
C LEU A 82 17.37 -7.18 7.38
N SER A 83 17.22 -7.96 8.47
CA SER A 83 16.44 -9.18 8.36
C SER A 83 14.98 -8.86 8.01
N TYR A 84 14.27 -9.77 7.33
CA TYR A 84 12.87 -9.58 6.97
C TYR A 84 12.00 -9.23 8.19
N GLN A 85 12.23 -9.89 9.32
CA GLN A 85 11.50 -9.60 10.56
C GLN A 85 11.78 -8.18 11.08
N ALA A 86 13.03 -7.73 11.04
CA ALA A 86 13.40 -6.38 11.47
C ALA A 86 12.80 -5.32 10.53
N ALA A 87 12.82 -5.55 9.22
CA ALA A 87 12.21 -4.67 8.23
C ALA A 87 10.67 -4.55 8.44
N ARG A 88 9.98 -5.66 8.70
CA ARG A 88 8.54 -5.67 9.08
C ARG A 88 8.29 -4.83 10.33
N HIS A 89 9.16 -4.96 11.33
CA HIS A 89 9.04 -4.18 12.57
C HIS A 89 9.19 -2.67 12.31
N VAL A 90 10.07 -2.25 11.41
CA VAL A 90 10.25 -0.84 11.03
C VAL A 90 8.96 -0.27 10.45
N LEU A 91 8.34 -0.93 9.47
CA LEU A 91 7.08 -0.46 8.89
C LEU A 91 5.95 -0.46 9.92
N ASN A 92 5.82 -1.52 10.72
CA ASN A 92 4.82 -1.60 11.78
C ASN A 92 4.96 -0.43 12.78
N LYS A 93 6.17 -0.10 13.18
CA LYS A 93 6.46 1.02 14.09
C LYS A 93 6.13 2.37 13.44
N LEU A 94 6.47 2.55 12.17
CA LEU A 94 6.18 3.77 11.43
C LEU A 94 4.67 4.05 11.33
N GLN A 95 3.87 2.99 11.21
CA GLN A 95 2.41 3.04 11.06
C GLN A 95 1.64 2.96 12.40
N ALA A 96 2.33 2.74 13.55
CA ALA A 96 1.69 2.48 14.84
C ALA A 96 1.14 3.73 15.56
N GLY A 97 1.47 4.94 15.10
CA GLY A 97 1.01 6.18 15.72
C GLY A 97 -0.51 6.34 15.63
N PRO A 98 -1.13 7.05 16.60
CA PRO A 98 -2.55 7.37 16.53
C PRO A 98 -2.84 8.28 15.34
N VAL A 99 -3.78 7.88 14.49
CA VAL A 99 -4.24 8.68 13.35
C VAL A 99 -5.76 8.66 13.30
N PRO A 100 -6.41 9.72 12.81
CA PRO A 100 -7.84 9.70 12.54
C PRO A 100 -8.19 8.58 11.57
N MET A 101 -9.17 7.75 11.95
CA MET A 101 -9.69 6.67 11.12
C MET A 101 -11.19 6.82 10.96
N LEU A 102 -11.70 6.58 9.75
CA LEU A 102 -13.13 6.56 9.52
C LEU A 102 -13.77 5.37 10.28
N PRO A 103 -15.00 5.54 10.79
CA PRO A 103 -15.69 4.49 11.54
C PRO A 103 -15.92 3.25 10.65
N ALA A 104 -15.68 2.07 11.19
CA ALA A 104 -15.94 0.82 10.49
C ALA A 104 -16.08 -0.35 11.47
N GLU A 105 -16.95 -1.27 11.16
CA GLU A 105 -17.03 -2.58 11.77
C GLU A 105 -15.97 -3.49 11.15
N ILE A 106 -15.18 -4.16 12.00
CA ILE A 106 -14.10 -5.05 11.53
C ILE A 106 -14.33 -6.42 12.13
N SER A 107 -14.38 -7.41 11.25
CA SER A 107 -14.41 -8.82 11.63
C SER A 107 -13.29 -9.60 10.92
N ARG A 108 -13.07 -10.83 11.36
CA ARG A 108 -12.08 -11.74 10.77
C ARG A 108 -12.76 -13.02 10.32
N ARG A 109 -12.27 -13.58 9.25
CA ARG A 109 -12.70 -14.89 8.77
C ARG A 109 -11.51 -15.64 8.19
N THR A 110 -11.59 -16.97 8.24
CA THR A 110 -10.69 -17.85 7.50
C THR A 110 -11.45 -18.37 6.29
N VAL A 111 -10.95 -18.05 5.10
CA VAL A 111 -11.46 -18.57 3.83
C VAL A 111 -10.87 -19.97 3.63
N PRO A 112 -11.71 -21.01 3.49
CA PRO A 112 -11.23 -22.36 3.32
C PRO A 112 -10.69 -22.63 1.91
N GLY A 113 -9.83 -23.60 1.80
CA GLY A 113 -9.43 -24.18 0.51
C GLY A 113 -8.36 -23.40 -0.24
N GLY A 114 -8.26 -23.69 -1.55
CA GLY A 114 -7.19 -23.25 -2.41
C GLY A 114 -5.96 -24.16 -2.36
N PRO A 115 -5.06 -24.02 -3.34
CA PRO A 115 -3.91 -24.93 -3.48
C PRO A 115 -2.87 -24.73 -2.36
N THR A 116 -2.98 -23.66 -1.59
CA THR A 116 -2.02 -23.27 -0.53
C THR A 116 -2.62 -23.41 0.87
N GLY A 117 -3.83 -23.97 1.00
CA GLY A 117 -4.55 -24.07 2.27
C GLY A 117 -5.42 -22.85 2.59
N PRO A 118 -5.92 -22.75 3.84
CA PRO A 118 -6.83 -21.68 4.24
C PRO A 118 -6.12 -20.31 4.29
N VAL A 119 -6.88 -19.23 3.99
CA VAL A 119 -6.39 -17.86 3.99
C VAL A 119 -7.20 -17.01 4.95
N ASN A 120 -6.54 -16.30 5.84
CA ASN A 120 -7.22 -15.36 6.73
C ASN A 120 -7.55 -14.05 6.00
N VAL A 121 -8.65 -13.44 6.40
CA VAL A 121 -9.08 -12.14 5.88
C VAL A 121 -9.61 -11.26 7.00
N HIS A 122 -9.45 -9.95 6.83
CA HIS A 122 -10.19 -8.96 7.59
C HIS A 122 -11.33 -8.41 6.72
N ILE A 123 -12.52 -8.34 7.30
CA ILE A 123 -13.69 -7.80 6.63
C ILE A 123 -13.96 -6.43 7.27
N VAL A 124 -13.94 -5.38 6.44
CA VAL A 124 -14.11 -4.00 6.88
C VAL A 124 -15.36 -3.42 6.24
N ARG A 125 -16.35 -3.15 7.08
CA ARG A 125 -17.66 -2.64 6.71
C ARG A 125 -17.84 -1.21 7.22
N PRO A 126 -18.32 -0.26 6.42
CA PRO A 126 -18.70 1.07 6.93
C PRO A 126 -19.70 0.94 8.07
N GLU A 127 -19.44 1.62 9.19
CA GLU A 127 -20.28 1.53 10.39
C GLU A 127 -21.71 1.99 10.13
N GLY A 128 -22.69 1.28 10.71
CA GLY A 128 -24.12 1.61 10.63
C GLY A 128 -24.78 1.37 9.28
N VAL A 129 -24.08 0.87 8.27
CA VAL A 129 -24.67 0.58 6.95
C VAL A 129 -25.33 -0.80 6.97
N LYS A 130 -26.66 -0.82 6.76
CA LYS A 130 -27.47 -2.05 6.75
C LYS A 130 -27.59 -2.62 5.32
N GLY A 131 -27.92 -3.91 5.23
CA GLY A 131 -28.17 -4.61 3.96
C GLY A 131 -26.88 -5.07 3.26
N LYS A 132 -27.01 -5.66 2.07
CA LYS A 132 -25.87 -6.14 1.29
C LYS A 132 -25.12 -4.98 0.64
N LEU A 133 -23.82 -4.96 0.77
CA LEU A 133 -22.92 -3.99 0.14
C LEU A 133 -22.18 -4.61 -1.05
N PRO A 134 -21.77 -3.81 -2.05
CA PRO A 134 -20.76 -4.26 -3.01
C PRO A 134 -19.47 -4.66 -2.31
N GLY A 135 -18.65 -5.50 -2.95
CA GLY A 135 -17.41 -6.00 -2.40
C GLY A 135 -16.16 -5.44 -3.08
N ILE A 136 -15.14 -5.22 -2.28
CA ILE A 136 -13.78 -4.91 -2.69
C ILE A 136 -12.86 -5.97 -2.12
N VAL A 137 -12.19 -6.75 -2.97
CA VAL A 137 -11.06 -7.57 -2.54
C VAL A 137 -9.83 -6.68 -2.54
N TYR A 138 -9.22 -6.50 -1.37
CA TYR A 138 -8.06 -5.63 -1.22
C TYR A 138 -6.79 -6.45 -0.94
N ILE A 139 -5.77 -6.24 -1.76
CA ILE A 139 -4.48 -6.92 -1.69
C ILE A 139 -3.43 -5.87 -1.35
N HIS A 140 -2.76 -6.03 -0.21
CA HIS A 140 -1.89 -5.00 0.33
C HIS A 140 -0.49 -4.99 -0.29
N GLY A 141 0.14 -3.81 -0.26
CA GLY A 141 1.52 -3.57 -0.64
C GLY A 141 2.55 -3.97 0.43
N GLY A 142 3.77 -3.48 0.27
CA GLY A 142 4.89 -3.76 1.16
C GLY A 142 5.90 -4.76 0.58
N GLY A 143 6.08 -4.79 -0.74
CA GLY A 143 7.13 -5.60 -1.39
C GLY A 143 6.93 -7.10 -1.21
N TRP A 144 5.71 -7.60 -1.05
CA TRP A 144 5.37 -9.00 -0.67
C TRP A 144 5.94 -9.43 0.69
N VAL A 145 6.83 -8.66 1.30
CA VAL A 145 7.60 -8.98 2.52
C VAL A 145 7.03 -8.28 3.75
N LEU A 146 6.66 -7.03 3.60
CA LEU A 146 6.17 -6.14 4.64
C LEU A 146 4.66 -5.99 4.56
N GLY A 147 4.11 -5.24 5.50
CA GLY A 147 2.68 -4.92 5.49
C GLY A 147 1.83 -5.96 6.20
N ASN A 148 0.66 -5.51 6.62
CA ASN A 148 -0.40 -6.30 7.24
C ASN A 148 -1.64 -5.41 7.39
N PHE A 149 -2.74 -5.95 7.92
CA PHE A 149 -3.97 -5.17 8.10
C PHE A 149 -3.75 -3.87 8.90
N LYS A 150 -2.95 -3.91 9.98
CA LYS A 150 -2.73 -2.72 10.83
C LYS A 150 -1.99 -1.60 10.11
N THR A 151 -1.06 -1.93 9.22
CA THR A 151 -0.32 -0.92 8.45
C THR A 151 -1.19 -0.24 7.39
N HIS A 152 -2.24 -0.90 6.90
CA HIS A 152 -3.13 -0.42 5.84
C HIS A 152 -4.53 -0.02 6.33
N GLU A 153 -4.84 -0.24 7.62
CA GLU A 153 -6.19 -0.07 8.19
C GLU A 153 -6.81 1.29 7.87
N ARG A 154 -6.04 2.39 7.92
CA ARG A 154 -6.55 3.74 7.62
C ARG A 154 -7.03 3.84 6.17
N LEU A 155 -6.22 3.38 5.22
CA LEU A 155 -6.56 3.42 3.79
C LEU A 155 -7.76 2.51 3.51
N VAL A 156 -7.76 1.30 4.04
CA VAL A 156 -8.86 0.34 3.85
C VAL A 156 -10.18 0.88 4.38
N ARG A 157 -10.18 1.52 5.55
CA ARG A 157 -11.38 2.19 6.10
C ARG A 157 -11.83 3.35 5.22
N ALA A 158 -10.88 4.11 4.65
CA ALA A 158 -11.20 5.20 3.72
C ALA A 158 -11.84 4.67 2.44
N LEU A 159 -11.34 3.57 1.89
CA LEU A 159 -11.92 2.92 0.70
C LEU A 159 -13.31 2.37 1.00
N ALA A 160 -13.49 1.67 2.13
CA ALA A 160 -14.79 1.13 2.52
C ALA A 160 -15.85 2.22 2.63
N ASN A 161 -15.56 3.29 3.36
CA ASN A 161 -16.49 4.39 3.58
C ASN A 161 -16.77 5.18 2.29
N GLY A 162 -15.69 5.57 1.57
CA GLY A 162 -15.83 6.41 0.38
C GLY A 162 -16.51 5.70 -0.79
N ALA A 163 -16.27 4.41 -0.99
CA ALA A 163 -16.93 3.60 -2.00
C ALA A 163 -18.30 3.05 -1.53
N ARG A 164 -18.63 3.15 -0.24
CA ARG A 164 -19.79 2.49 0.40
C ARG A 164 -19.81 0.99 0.08
N ALA A 165 -18.68 0.34 0.27
CA ALA A 165 -18.48 -1.07 -0.05
C ALA A 165 -17.87 -1.81 1.15
N GLU A 166 -18.07 -3.12 1.20
CA GLU A 166 -17.38 -3.98 2.15
C GLU A 166 -16.03 -4.39 1.58
N VAL A 167 -14.96 -4.17 2.36
CA VAL A 167 -13.60 -4.52 1.92
C VAL A 167 -13.19 -5.83 2.58
N VAL A 168 -12.79 -6.79 1.76
CA VAL A 168 -12.18 -8.05 2.19
C VAL A 168 -10.67 -7.92 1.98
N PHE A 169 -9.95 -7.64 3.05
CA PHE A 169 -8.50 -7.51 3.07
C PHE A 169 -7.86 -8.90 3.16
N VAL A 170 -6.97 -9.21 2.23
CA VAL A 170 -6.32 -10.51 2.13
C VAL A 170 -5.06 -10.54 3.00
N ASP A 171 -5.04 -11.38 4.04
CA ASP A 171 -3.83 -11.67 4.81
C ASP A 171 -3.02 -12.78 4.12
N TYR A 172 -2.43 -12.47 2.97
CA TYR A 172 -1.58 -13.44 2.29
C TYR A 172 -0.30 -13.71 3.08
N THR A 173 0.27 -14.90 2.91
CA THR A 173 1.54 -15.26 3.54
C THR A 173 2.68 -14.46 2.90
N PRO A 174 3.43 -13.67 3.68
CA PRO A 174 4.49 -12.84 3.13
C PRO A 174 5.70 -13.66 2.67
N SER A 175 6.50 -13.05 1.80
CA SER A 175 7.80 -13.59 1.39
C SER A 175 8.88 -13.29 2.47
N PRO A 176 9.88 -14.15 2.63
CA PRO A 176 10.18 -15.35 1.85
C PRO A 176 9.45 -16.62 2.32
N GLU A 177 8.60 -16.54 3.36
CA GLU A 177 7.86 -17.70 3.88
C GLU A 177 6.93 -18.30 2.81
N ALA A 178 6.40 -17.44 1.93
CA ALA A 178 5.72 -17.85 0.71
C ALA A 178 6.34 -17.11 -0.49
N GLN A 179 6.65 -17.84 -1.54
CA GLN A 179 7.21 -17.30 -2.78
C GLN A 179 6.18 -17.41 -3.91
N PHE A 180 6.44 -16.73 -5.03
CA PHE A 180 5.66 -16.89 -6.24
C PHE A 180 5.46 -18.38 -6.60
N PRO A 181 4.24 -18.87 -6.91
CA PRO A 181 3.00 -18.08 -7.05
C PRO A 181 2.09 -18.08 -5.80
N VAL A 182 2.55 -18.47 -4.62
CA VAL A 182 1.69 -18.69 -3.44
C VAL A 182 0.88 -17.45 -3.05
N PRO A 183 1.44 -16.24 -2.90
CA PRO A 183 0.66 -15.06 -2.52
C PRO A 183 -0.49 -14.73 -3.50
N ILE A 184 -0.25 -14.85 -4.81
CA ILE A 184 -1.31 -14.61 -5.81
C ILE A 184 -2.37 -15.71 -5.83
N GLU A 185 -2.01 -16.96 -5.57
CA GLU A 185 -2.97 -18.05 -5.42
C GLU A 185 -3.86 -17.85 -4.19
N GLN A 186 -3.31 -17.35 -3.10
CA GLN A 186 -4.08 -16.99 -1.90
C GLN A 186 -5.05 -15.85 -2.18
N ALA A 187 -4.58 -14.78 -2.85
CA ALA A 187 -5.42 -13.66 -3.22
C ALA A 187 -6.55 -14.08 -4.19
N TYR A 188 -6.24 -14.93 -5.17
CA TYR A 188 -7.24 -15.49 -6.08
C TYR A 188 -8.25 -16.37 -5.35
N THR A 189 -7.79 -17.22 -4.42
CA THR A 189 -8.67 -18.07 -3.58
C THR A 189 -9.67 -17.22 -2.81
N VAL A 190 -9.23 -16.14 -2.18
CA VAL A 190 -10.13 -15.22 -1.48
C VAL A 190 -11.11 -14.56 -2.45
N ALA A 191 -10.64 -14.08 -3.60
CA ALA A 191 -11.48 -13.44 -4.61
C ALA A 191 -12.56 -14.41 -5.12
N LYS A 192 -12.18 -15.66 -5.39
CA LYS A 192 -13.11 -16.72 -5.80
C LYS A 192 -14.14 -17.00 -4.70
N TRP A 193 -13.68 -17.19 -3.47
CA TRP A 193 -14.58 -17.42 -2.33
C TRP A 193 -15.57 -16.27 -2.15
N VAL A 194 -15.12 -15.02 -2.20
CA VAL A 194 -16.00 -13.84 -2.11
C VAL A 194 -17.05 -13.84 -3.21
N SER A 195 -16.70 -14.25 -4.42
CA SER A 195 -17.64 -14.32 -5.54
C SER A 195 -18.71 -15.40 -5.37
N GLU A 196 -18.39 -16.48 -4.67
CA GLU A 196 -19.28 -17.65 -4.47
C GLU A 196 -20.05 -17.57 -3.13
N HIS A 197 -19.44 -17.00 -2.09
CA HIS A 197 -19.91 -17.04 -0.71
C HIS A 197 -20.10 -15.64 -0.07
N GLY A 198 -19.93 -14.56 -0.82
CA GLY A 198 -20.01 -13.19 -0.27
C GLY A 198 -21.31 -12.89 0.48
N GLY A 199 -22.40 -13.56 0.10
CA GLY A 199 -23.68 -13.46 0.84
C GLY A 199 -23.61 -13.84 2.31
N GLU A 200 -22.67 -14.73 2.69
CA GLU A 200 -22.46 -15.16 4.08
C GLU A 200 -21.83 -14.07 4.96
N ILE A 201 -21.22 -13.07 4.35
CA ILE A 201 -20.60 -11.92 5.03
C ILE A 201 -21.34 -10.62 4.73
N GLY A 202 -22.54 -10.65 4.17
CA GLY A 202 -23.32 -9.46 3.87
C GLY A 202 -22.94 -8.73 2.58
N LEU A 203 -22.20 -9.39 1.70
CA LEU A 203 -21.69 -8.83 0.47
C LEU A 203 -22.55 -9.26 -0.74
N ASP A 204 -22.70 -8.37 -1.71
CA ASP A 204 -23.31 -8.64 -3.01
C ASP A 204 -22.22 -9.05 -4.03
N SER A 205 -22.07 -10.34 -4.22
CA SER A 205 -21.05 -10.92 -5.11
C SER A 205 -21.23 -10.56 -6.61
N SER A 206 -22.36 -9.97 -7.01
CA SER A 206 -22.55 -9.48 -8.38
C SER A 206 -21.86 -8.14 -8.65
N ARG A 207 -21.39 -7.48 -7.58
CA ARG A 207 -20.78 -6.14 -7.61
C ARG A 207 -19.42 -6.17 -6.92
N LEU A 208 -18.43 -6.74 -7.60
CA LEU A 208 -17.07 -6.90 -7.08
C LEU A 208 -16.07 -6.00 -7.78
N ALA A 209 -15.14 -5.47 -7.03
CA ALA A 209 -13.90 -4.87 -7.50
C ALA A 209 -12.69 -5.51 -6.82
N VAL A 210 -11.53 -5.39 -7.45
CA VAL A 210 -10.25 -5.77 -6.85
C VAL A 210 -9.34 -4.55 -6.83
N VAL A 211 -8.67 -4.32 -5.70
CA VAL A 211 -7.84 -3.15 -5.43
C VAL A 211 -6.55 -3.58 -4.77
N GLY A 212 -5.44 -2.97 -5.13
CA GLY A 212 -4.20 -3.18 -4.41
C GLY A 212 -3.21 -2.03 -4.64
N ASP A 213 -2.32 -1.87 -3.69
CA ASP A 213 -1.27 -0.86 -3.68
C ASP A 213 0.11 -1.51 -3.88
N SER A 214 1.02 -0.86 -4.62
CA SER A 214 2.37 -1.35 -4.84
C SER A 214 2.39 -2.78 -5.43
N VAL A 215 2.99 -3.75 -4.76
CA VAL A 215 2.92 -5.17 -5.11
C VAL A 215 1.50 -5.75 -5.00
N GLY A 216 0.62 -5.14 -4.21
CA GLY A 216 -0.79 -5.48 -4.22
C GLY A 216 -1.47 -5.08 -5.53
N GLY A 217 -1.00 -4.01 -6.17
CA GLY A 217 -1.40 -3.61 -7.54
C GLY A 217 -0.94 -4.63 -8.58
N ASP A 218 0.27 -5.17 -8.45
CA ASP A 218 0.76 -6.32 -9.23
C ASP A 218 -0.17 -7.53 -9.07
N MET A 219 -0.43 -7.93 -7.83
CA MET A 219 -1.31 -9.06 -7.52
C MET A 219 -2.76 -8.81 -7.97
N THR A 220 -3.22 -7.55 -7.99
CA THR A 220 -4.52 -7.16 -8.57
C THR A 220 -4.57 -7.48 -10.06
N ALA A 221 -3.55 -7.10 -10.82
CA ALA A 221 -3.45 -7.44 -12.24
C ALA A 221 -3.36 -8.95 -12.46
N ALA A 222 -2.55 -9.65 -11.65
CA ALA A 222 -2.43 -11.11 -11.71
C ALA A 222 -3.77 -11.81 -11.43
N VAL A 223 -4.50 -11.41 -10.37
CA VAL A 223 -5.80 -11.99 -9.99
C VAL A 223 -6.84 -11.78 -11.10
N THR A 224 -6.89 -10.62 -11.75
CA THR A 224 -7.82 -10.40 -12.87
C THR A 224 -7.48 -11.27 -14.09
N LEU A 225 -6.19 -11.46 -14.36
CA LEU A 225 -5.72 -12.35 -15.43
C LEU A 225 -6.04 -13.81 -15.10
N MET A 226 -5.81 -14.26 -13.86
CA MET A 226 -6.19 -15.59 -13.38
C MET A 226 -7.71 -15.81 -13.46
N ALA A 227 -8.50 -14.81 -13.07
CA ALA A 227 -9.95 -14.86 -13.15
C ALA A 227 -10.42 -15.08 -14.60
N LYS A 228 -9.85 -14.37 -15.56
CA LYS A 228 -10.14 -14.59 -16.98
C LYS A 228 -9.73 -15.99 -17.44
N GLN A 229 -8.52 -16.43 -17.11
CA GLN A 229 -7.98 -17.72 -17.55
C GLN A 229 -8.75 -18.92 -16.97
N ARG A 230 -9.27 -18.78 -15.75
CA ARG A 230 -9.91 -19.86 -14.99
C ARG A 230 -11.44 -19.79 -14.99
N GLY A 231 -12.02 -18.82 -15.71
CA GLY A 231 -13.47 -18.58 -15.69
C GLY A 231 -13.98 -18.22 -14.28
N GLY A 232 -13.12 -17.53 -13.51
CA GLY A 232 -13.35 -17.22 -12.09
C GLY A 232 -14.16 -15.93 -11.87
N PRO A 233 -13.95 -15.21 -10.76
CA PRO A 233 -14.78 -14.08 -10.39
C PRO A 233 -14.82 -12.99 -11.47
N LYS A 234 -16.00 -12.40 -11.65
CA LYS A 234 -16.19 -11.26 -12.53
C LYS A 234 -16.06 -9.98 -11.73
N PHE A 235 -15.09 -9.13 -12.08
CA PHE A 235 -14.91 -7.83 -11.47
C PHE A 235 -15.47 -6.72 -12.33
N ARG A 236 -16.13 -5.73 -11.71
CA ARG A 236 -16.61 -4.51 -12.37
C ARG A 236 -15.49 -3.50 -12.54
N GLN A 237 -14.45 -3.55 -11.71
CA GLN A 237 -13.33 -2.63 -11.70
C GLN A 237 -12.09 -3.29 -11.14
N GLN A 238 -10.92 -2.99 -11.70
CA GLN A 238 -9.61 -3.22 -11.11
C GLN A 238 -8.95 -1.86 -10.82
N VAL A 239 -8.36 -1.73 -9.62
CA VAL A 239 -7.67 -0.49 -9.22
C VAL A 239 -6.27 -0.83 -8.75
N MET A 240 -5.29 -0.25 -9.38
CA MET A 240 -3.88 -0.42 -9.09
C MET A 240 -3.29 0.91 -8.65
N LEU A 241 -2.90 0.97 -7.38
CA LEU A 241 -2.32 2.15 -6.76
C LEU A 241 -0.79 2.01 -6.83
N TYR A 242 -0.13 2.87 -7.58
CA TYR A 242 1.32 2.87 -7.85
C TYR A 242 1.90 1.45 -8.01
N PRO A 243 1.38 0.65 -8.97
CA PRO A 243 1.62 -0.77 -9.00
C PRO A 243 3.04 -1.12 -9.46
N VAL A 244 3.58 -2.21 -8.90
CA VAL A 244 4.61 -3.00 -9.58
C VAL A 244 3.97 -3.67 -10.80
N THR A 245 4.68 -3.72 -11.93
CA THR A 245 4.17 -4.39 -13.14
C THR A 245 5.24 -5.16 -13.91
N ASP A 246 6.52 -4.96 -13.56
CA ASP A 246 7.66 -5.67 -14.16
C ASP A 246 8.82 -5.79 -13.16
N ALA A 247 9.72 -6.72 -13.43
CA ALA A 247 10.99 -6.93 -12.74
C ALA A 247 12.19 -6.33 -13.51
N ASP A 248 11.95 -5.40 -14.42
CA ASP A 248 13.00 -4.61 -15.03
C ASP A 248 13.37 -3.43 -14.13
N PHE A 249 14.60 -3.44 -13.62
CA PHE A 249 15.15 -2.41 -12.74
C PHE A 249 15.97 -1.36 -13.46
N ASP A 250 15.90 -1.30 -14.80
CA ASP A 250 16.78 -0.45 -15.61
C ASP A 250 16.02 0.60 -16.43
N THR A 251 14.77 0.89 -16.06
CA THR A 251 13.98 1.98 -16.65
C THR A 251 14.47 3.35 -16.21
N ALA A 252 14.09 4.41 -16.92
CA ALA A 252 14.47 5.77 -16.59
C ALA A 252 14.01 6.17 -15.16
N SER A 253 12.79 5.75 -14.74
CA SER A 253 12.31 5.99 -13.38
C SER A 253 13.15 5.27 -12.33
N TYR A 254 13.60 4.03 -12.58
CA TYR A 254 14.51 3.31 -11.67
C TYR A 254 15.87 3.99 -11.53
N HIS A 255 16.37 4.65 -12.57
CA HIS A 255 17.60 5.44 -12.47
C HIS A 255 17.35 6.77 -11.76
N ARG A 256 16.26 7.46 -12.11
CA ARG A 256 15.96 8.78 -11.55
C ARG A 256 15.68 8.74 -10.05
N TYR A 257 14.92 7.76 -9.57
CA TYR A 257 14.48 7.65 -8.18
C TYR A 257 15.21 6.55 -7.40
N ALA A 258 16.40 6.15 -7.86
CA ALA A 258 17.18 5.03 -7.33
C ALA A 258 17.42 5.08 -5.82
N GLU A 259 17.61 6.28 -5.28
CA GLU A 259 18.05 6.52 -3.89
C GLU A 259 17.39 7.74 -3.28
N ASN A 260 17.44 7.82 -1.96
CA ASN A 260 16.94 8.95 -1.16
C ASN A 260 15.43 9.22 -1.26
N CYS A 261 14.68 8.35 -1.92
CA CYS A 261 13.23 8.30 -1.88
C CYS A 261 12.77 7.18 -0.93
N TRP A 262 11.48 7.14 -0.58
CA TRP A 262 10.96 6.08 0.30
C TRP A 262 11.19 4.68 -0.28
N LEU A 263 10.85 4.47 -1.56
CA LEU A 263 11.17 3.26 -2.29
C LEU A 263 12.42 3.48 -3.14
N SER A 264 13.37 2.56 -3.05
CA SER A 264 14.64 2.63 -3.77
C SER A 264 14.83 1.43 -4.71
N ARG A 265 15.70 1.59 -5.70
CA ARG A 265 16.08 0.51 -6.62
C ARG A 265 16.69 -0.70 -5.91
N PRO A 266 17.63 -0.57 -4.95
CA PRO A 266 18.13 -1.71 -4.16
C PRO A 266 17.04 -2.41 -3.35
N ALA A 267 16.09 -1.66 -2.77
CA ALA A 267 14.97 -2.24 -2.04
C ALA A 267 14.08 -3.10 -2.95
N MET A 268 13.77 -2.63 -4.16
CA MET A 268 12.99 -3.41 -5.12
C MET A 268 13.68 -4.72 -5.51
N LYS A 269 15.00 -4.71 -5.73
CA LYS A 269 15.75 -5.95 -5.98
C LYS A 269 15.65 -6.93 -4.83
N TRP A 270 15.80 -6.45 -3.60
CA TRP A 270 15.68 -7.27 -2.40
C TRP A 270 14.26 -7.87 -2.23
N TYR A 271 13.20 -7.11 -2.54
CA TYR A 271 11.84 -7.60 -2.53
C TYR A 271 11.61 -8.70 -3.57
N TRP A 272 12.07 -8.49 -4.78
CA TRP A 272 11.97 -9.48 -5.85
C TRP A 272 12.77 -10.76 -5.55
N ASP A 273 13.94 -10.63 -4.92
CA ASP A 273 14.75 -11.78 -4.50
C ASP A 273 14.04 -12.61 -3.41
N ALA A 274 13.24 -11.98 -2.57
CA ALA A 274 12.42 -12.67 -1.58
C ALA A 274 11.19 -13.35 -2.21
N TYR A 275 10.50 -12.65 -3.15
CA TYR A 275 9.24 -13.11 -3.74
C TYR A 275 9.44 -14.12 -4.87
N ALA A 276 10.30 -13.81 -5.84
CA ALA A 276 10.58 -14.63 -7.02
C ALA A 276 12.09 -14.77 -7.21
N PRO A 277 12.76 -15.61 -6.37
CA PRO A 277 14.22 -15.78 -6.40
C PRO A 277 14.69 -16.39 -7.72
N ARG A 278 13.88 -17.21 -8.37
CA ARG A 278 14.18 -17.73 -9.70
C ARG A 278 13.88 -16.65 -10.75
N VAL A 279 14.90 -16.15 -11.41
CA VAL A 279 14.76 -15.08 -12.43
C VAL A 279 13.76 -15.45 -13.53
N ALA A 280 13.67 -16.74 -13.89
CA ALA A 280 12.71 -17.22 -14.88
C ALA A 280 11.25 -16.95 -14.47
N ASP A 281 10.93 -17.03 -13.17
CA ASP A 281 9.59 -16.73 -12.66
C ASP A 281 9.19 -15.27 -12.86
N ARG A 282 10.17 -14.35 -12.85
CA ARG A 282 9.94 -12.92 -13.09
C ARG A 282 9.47 -12.60 -14.51
N ASN A 283 9.63 -13.54 -15.44
CA ASN A 283 9.10 -13.42 -16.80
C ASN A 283 7.66 -13.96 -16.95
N ASN A 284 7.11 -14.56 -15.89
CA ASN A 284 5.73 -15.02 -15.90
C ASN A 284 4.77 -13.81 -15.83
N PRO A 285 3.76 -13.71 -16.73
CA PRO A 285 2.77 -12.63 -16.69
C PRO A 285 1.98 -12.52 -15.36
N LEU A 286 1.97 -13.55 -14.54
CA LEU A 286 1.35 -13.50 -13.21
C LEU A 286 2.28 -12.96 -12.12
N ALA A 287 3.59 -12.85 -12.40
CA ALA A 287 4.56 -12.18 -11.54
C ALA A 287 4.90 -10.78 -12.06
N SER A 288 4.88 -10.61 -13.39
CA SER A 288 5.16 -9.35 -14.08
C SER A 288 4.08 -9.08 -15.12
N PRO A 289 2.98 -8.44 -14.75
CA PRO A 289 1.82 -8.24 -15.64
C PRO A 289 2.15 -7.55 -16.96
N LEU A 290 3.19 -6.74 -16.99
CA LEU A 290 3.68 -6.12 -18.23
C LEU A 290 4.18 -7.14 -19.27
N LYS A 291 4.53 -8.37 -18.88
CA LYS A 291 4.91 -9.45 -19.79
C LYS A 291 3.70 -10.13 -20.47
N ALA A 292 2.48 -9.91 -19.98
CA ALA A 292 1.29 -10.44 -20.63
C ALA A 292 1.15 -9.92 -22.06
N THR A 293 0.69 -10.76 -22.99
CA THR A 293 0.38 -10.32 -24.36
C THR A 293 -0.88 -9.47 -24.41
N VAL A 294 -1.05 -8.67 -25.45
CA VAL A 294 -2.27 -7.87 -25.67
C VAL A 294 -3.52 -8.77 -25.66
N ASP A 295 -3.43 -9.97 -26.27
CA ASP A 295 -4.55 -10.92 -26.31
C ASP A 295 -4.90 -11.49 -24.94
N GLN A 296 -3.90 -11.71 -24.08
CA GLN A 296 -4.14 -12.13 -22.70
C GLN A 296 -4.87 -11.04 -21.90
N LEU A 297 -4.62 -9.76 -22.20
CA LEU A 297 -5.21 -8.64 -21.51
C LEU A 297 -6.61 -8.25 -22.01
N ARG A 298 -7.01 -8.67 -23.22
CA ARG A 298 -8.35 -8.37 -23.77
C ARG A 298 -9.46 -8.84 -22.85
N GLY A 299 -10.49 -7.99 -22.67
CA GLY A 299 -11.65 -8.33 -21.86
C GLY A 299 -11.41 -8.37 -20.35
N LEU A 300 -10.25 -7.89 -19.87
CA LEU A 300 -10.07 -7.60 -18.46
C LEU A 300 -10.99 -6.45 -18.02
N PRO A 301 -11.35 -6.37 -16.72
CA PRO A 301 -12.24 -5.33 -16.22
C PRO A 301 -11.63 -3.94 -16.42
N PRO A 302 -12.48 -2.88 -16.52
CA PRO A 302 -12.01 -1.50 -16.55
C PRO A 302 -10.98 -1.25 -15.44
N ALA A 303 -9.95 -0.44 -15.73
CA ALA A 303 -8.83 -0.21 -14.84
C ALA A 303 -8.70 1.26 -14.44
N LEU A 304 -8.42 1.50 -13.15
CA LEU A 304 -7.82 2.74 -12.68
C LEU A 304 -6.37 2.43 -12.30
N VAL A 305 -5.43 3.17 -12.88
CA VAL A 305 -4.01 3.10 -12.55
C VAL A 305 -3.57 4.44 -11.99
N ILE A 306 -3.20 4.46 -10.73
CA ILE A 306 -2.61 5.63 -10.06
C ILE A 306 -1.11 5.44 -10.05
N THR A 307 -0.36 6.48 -10.44
CA THR A 307 1.10 6.51 -10.38
C THR A 307 1.57 7.74 -9.61
N ASP A 308 2.75 7.66 -9.06
CA ASP A 308 3.47 8.76 -8.46
C ASP A 308 4.88 8.88 -9.06
N SER A 309 5.67 9.78 -8.52
CA SER A 309 7.04 10.00 -8.99
C SER A 309 8.02 9.09 -8.23
N ASP A 310 8.01 7.81 -8.59
CA ASP A 310 8.83 6.76 -7.98
C ASP A 310 9.53 5.85 -9.00
N VAL A 311 10.23 4.83 -8.52
CA VAL A 311 10.94 3.85 -9.36
C VAL A 311 10.01 3.01 -10.25
N LEU A 312 8.73 2.84 -9.90
CA LEU A 312 7.76 1.96 -10.57
C LEU A 312 7.04 2.65 -11.72
N LYS A 313 7.14 3.98 -11.81
CA LYS A 313 6.33 4.82 -12.70
C LYS A 313 6.34 4.35 -14.15
N ASP A 314 7.50 4.16 -14.74
CA ASP A 314 7.61 3.86 -16.18
C ASP A 314 6.98 2.51 -16.53
N ALA A 315 7.18 1.49 -15.69
CA ALA A 315 6.59 0.18 -15.90
C ALA A 315 5.05 0.20 -15.70
N ALA A 316 4.55 0.97 -14.72
CA ALA A 316 3.13 1.15 -14.48
C ALA A 316 2.43 1.88 -15.65
N ASP A 317 3.05 2.95 -16.19
CA ASP A 317 2.56 3.67 -17.35
C ASP A 317 2.57 2.80 -18.62
N ALA A 318 3.61 1.97 -18.80
CA ALA A 318 3.68 1.01 -19.90
C ALA A 318 2.58 -0.05 -19.81
N TYR A 319 2.30 -0.56 -18.60
CA TYR A 319 1.21 -1.51 -18.39
C TYR A 319 -0.17 -0.89 -18.65
N ALA A 320 -0.42 0.33 -18.15
CA ALA A 320 -1.65 1.07 -18.45
C ALA A 320 -1.84 1.28 -19.96
N SER A 321 -0.77 1.61 -20.68
CA SER A 321 -0.78 1.76 -22.14
C SER A 321 -1.09 0.43 -22.84
N LYS A 322 -0.51 -0.68 -22.34
CA LYS A 322 -0.75 -2.03 -22.88
C LYS A 322 -2.19 -2.50 -22.65
N LEU A 323 -2.78 -2.20 -21.49
CA LEU A 323 -4.21 -2.44 -21.25
C LEU A 323 -5.09 -1.67 -22.24
N LYS A 324 -4.80 -0.39 -22.49
CA LYS A 324 -5.52 0.41 -23.51
C LYS A 324 -5.40 -0.22 -24.90
N SER A 325 -4.22 -0.69 -25.28
CA SER A 325 -3.98 -1.37 -26.56
C SER A 325 -4.75 -2.70 -26.67
N ALA A 326 -5.07 -3.32 -25.53
CA ALA A 326 -5.91 -4.51 -25.47
C ALA A 326 -7.43 -4.19 -25.50
N GLY A 327 -7.81 -2.93 -25.62
CA GLY A 327 -9.21 -2.49 -25.62
C GLY A 327 -9.84 -2.43 -24.21
N VAL A 328 -9.04 -2.50 -23.16
CA VAL A 328 -9.51 -2.32 -21.78
C VAL A 328 -9.74 -0.82 -21.52
N PRO A 329 -10.90 -0.40 -20.99
CA PRO A 329 -11.11 0.98 -20.55
C PRO A 329 -10.14 1.31 -19.39
N VAL A 330 -9.23 2.25 -19.57
CA VAL A 330 -8.23 2.62 -18.58
C VAL A 330 -8.27 4.11 -18.29
N THR A 331 -8.44 4.43 -17.00
CA THR A 331 -8.20 5.76 -16.46
C THR A 331 -6.83 5.76 -15.78
N THR A 332 -6.01 6.77 -16.06
CA THR A 332 -4.73 6.97 -15.38
C THR A 332 -4.76 8.28 -14.60
N SER A 333 -4.12 8.31 -13.44
CA SER A 333 -3.91 9.53 -12.67
C SER A 333 -2.50 9.51 -12.10
N HIS A 334 -1.71 10.54 -12.44
CA HIS A 334 -0.36 10.71 -11.92
C HIS A 334 -0.34 11.81 -10.86
N TYR A 335 0.31 11.53 -9.73
CA TYR A 335 0.50 12.46 -8.63
C TYR A 335 1.99 12.76 -8.47
N SER A 336 2.39 13.95 -8.91
CA SER A 336 3.74 14.47 -8.67
C SER A 336 3.85 15.05 -7.26
N GLY A 337 5.07 15.20 -6.76
CA GLY A 337 5.30 15.84 -5.46
C GLY A 337 5.07 14.95 -4.25
N VAL A 338 4.93 13.65 -4.47
CA VAL A 338 4.85 12.63 -3.41
C VAL A 338 5.72 11.43 -3.74
N THR A 339 6.13 10.71 -2.69
CA THR A 339 6.89 9.47 -2.80
C THR A 339 5.98 8.25 -2.79
N HIS A 340 6.55 7.10 -3.13
CA HIS A 340 5.85 5.81 -3.09
C HIS A 340 5.09 5.58 -1.78
N ASP A 341 4.01 4.83 -1.82
CA ASP A 341 3.12 4.54 -0.69
C ASP A 341 2.39 5.77 -0.11
N PHE A 342 2.35 6.90 -0.84
CA PHE A 342 1.76 8.14 -0.34
C PHE A 342 0.30 7.98 0.12
N MET A 343 -0.47 7.06 -0.47
CA MET A 343 -1.84 6.78 -0.03
C MET A 343 -1.89 5.95 1.24
N MET A 344 -0.92 5.03 1.45
CA MET A 344 -0.91 4.10 2.57
C MET A 344 -0.24 4.71 3.80
N LEU A 345 0.88 5.42 3.65
CA LEU A 345 1.65 5.97 4.76
C LEU A 345 0.85 6.97 5.58
N ASN A 346 0.73 6.73 6.89
CA ASN A 346 0.02 7.61 7.81
C ASN A 346 0.63 9.00 7.90
N ALA A 347 1.95 9.11 7.73
CA ALA A 347 2.66 10.38 7.71
C ALA A 347 2.24 11.27 6.53
N LEU A 348 1.83 10.69 5.41
CA LEU A 348 1.49 11.39 4.16
C LEU A 348 -0.02 11.59 3.97
N ARG A 349 -0.86 11.18 4.92
CA ARG A 349 -2.33 11.24 4.83
C ARG A 349 -2.89 12.65 4.56
N ASP A 350 -2.17 13.66 4.99
CA ASP A 350 -2.61 15.07 4.91
C ASP A 350 -2.05 15.80 3.67
N THR A 351 -1.23 15.15 2.82
CA THR A 351 -0.81 15.68 1.52
C THR A 351 -2.04 15.89 0.62
N GLN A 352 -1.96 16.86 -0.29
CA GLN A 352 -3.05 17.10 -1.24
C GLN A 352 -3.18 15.91 -2.18
N ALA A 353 -2.04 15.35 -2.62
CA ALA A 353 -2.02 14.15 -3.48
C ALA A 353 -2.73 12.95 -2.83
N ASN A 354 -2.52 12.69 -1.53
CA ASN A 354 -3.23 11.60 -0.84
C ASN A 354 -4.74 11.82 -0.85
N LYS A 355 -5.20 13.02 -0.48
CA LYS A 355 -6.63 13.35 -0.44
C LYS A 355 -7.30 13.19 -1.80
N ASP A 356 -6.66 13.69 -2.85
CA ASP A 356 -7.17 13.64 -4.22
C ASP A 356 -7.17 12.21 -4.77
N ALA A 357 -6.10 11.43 -4.51
CA ALA A 357 -5.99 10.04 -4.94
C ALA A 357 -7.03 9.15 -4.25
N VAL A 358 -7.24 9.32 -2.93
CA VAL A 358 -8.29 8.59 -2.19
C VAL A 358 -9.68 8.97 -2.70
N ALA A 359 -9.95 10.26 -2.92
CA ALA A 359 -11.22 10.72 -3.47
C ALA A 359 -11.47 10.15 -4.89
N ARG A 360 -10.46 10.19 -5.76
CA ARG A 360 -10.52 9.61 -7.11
C ARG A 360 -10.81 8.11 -7.07
N THR A 361 -10.06 7.38 -6.24
CA THR A 361 -10.21 5.93 -6.09
C THR A 361 -11.60 5.55 -5.61
N THR A 362 -12.08 6.20 -4.56
CA THR A 362 -13.40 5.90 -3.98
C THR A 362 -14.54 6.29 -4.90
N ALA A 363 -14.43 7.38 -5.65
CA ALA A 363 -15.41 7.77 -6.65
C ALA A 363 -15.48 6.73 -7.78
N THR A 364 -14.33 6.34 -8.35
CA THR A 364 -14.25 5.32 -9.40
C THR A 364 -14.86 3.99 -8.96
N LEU A 365 -14.51 3.54 -7.74
CA LEU A 365 -15.07 2.31 -7.18
C LEU A 365 -16.57 2.40 -6.99
N ARG A 366 -17.08 3.50 -6.43
CA ARG A 366 -18.51 3.70 -6.21
C ARG A 366 -19.26 3.71 -7.53
N ASP A 367 -18.78 4.45 -8.52
CA ASP A 367 -19.43 4.52 -9.83
C ASP A 367 -19.49 3.14 -10.50
N ALA A 368 -18.40 2.36 -10.49
CA ALA A 368 -18.37 1.03 -11.07
C ALA A 368 -19.25 0.03 -10.30
N LEU A 369 -19.24 0.07 -8.98
CA LEU A 369 -19.94 -0.89 -8.13
C LEU A 369 -21.46 -0.63 -8.07
N TYR A 370 -21.89 0.61 -8.30
CA TYR A 370 -23.31 0.98 -8.26
C TYR A 370 -23.92 1.25 -9.66
N ALA A 371 -23.13 1.10 -10.71
CA ALA A 371 -23.67 1.17 -12.07
C ALA A 371 -24.81 0.15 -12.26
N THR A 372 -25.93 0.62 -12.81
CA THR A 372 -27.12 -0.21 -13.06
C THR A 372 -26.94 -1.16 -14.24
N THR A 373 -26.03 -0.83 -15.17
CA THR A 373 -25.68 -1.67 -16.32
C THR A 373 -24.32 -2.34 -16.09
N PRO A 374 -24.14 -3.64 -16.38
CA PRO A 374 -22.81 -4.25 -16.33
C PRO A 374 -21.88 -3.51 -17.30
N VAL A 375 -20.75 -3.02 -16.80
CA VAL A 375 -19.69 -2.44 -17.63
C VAL A 375 -19.10 -3.59 -18.46
N GLY A 376 -19.40 -3.63 -19.77
CA GLY A 376 -18.82 -4.62 -20.67
C GLY A 376 -19.77 -5.69 -21.23
N GLY A 377 -21.01 -5.33 -21.51
CA GLY A 377 -21.93 -6.18 -22.28
C GLY A 377 -22.07 -5.69 -23.72
N LYS A 378 -21.24 -6.17 -24.62
CA LYS A 378 -21.53 -6.45 -26.04
C LYS A 378 -20.76 -7.68 -26.42
#